data_8edb843901d3855c04c24d25212ebcb9
#
_entry.id   8edb843901d3855c04c24d25212ebcb9
#
_cell.length_a   1.000
_cell.length_b   1.000
_cell.length_c   1.000
_cell.angle_alpha   90.00
_cell.angle_beta   90.00
_cell.angle_gamma   90.00
#
_symmetry.space_group_name_H-M   'P 1'
#
loop_
_entity.id
_entity.type
_entity.pdbx_description
1 polymer ?
#
loop_
_entity_poly.entity_id
_entity_poly.type
_entity_poly.pdbx_seq_one_letter_code
_entity_poly.pdbx_strand_id
1 'polypeptide(L)'
;MEDDLADLKLTVQAGPHGRVYCPVSTVVEAPASVDSASLKDSSGKDVACQARREEDGLRISWIIDDMAADSSSDYEVTFGGGGGEGVALTEKTDEVEVSIGGTHFTNYRYGTDLIRPQLHPVIGPHGDPVTRELAVKDDGKDHPHHRS
;
A
#
# COMPACT_ATOMS: atom_id res chain seq x y z
N MET A 1 31.30 10.27 -13.47
CA MET A 1 31.60 9.51 -12.25
C MET A 1 30.24 9.01 -11.79
N GLU A 2 29.88 7.78 -12.19
CA GLU A 2 28.67 7.11 -11.65
C GLU A 2 29.03 6.83 -10.19
N ASP A 3 28.36 7.50 -9.25
CA ASP A 3 28.37 7.08 -7.87
C ASP A 3 27.76 5.68 -7.85
N ASP A 4 28.63 4.70 -7.62
CA ASP A 4 28.22 3.31 -7.36
C ASP A 4 27.44 3.35 -6.03
N LEU A 5 26.12 3.56 -6.14
CA LEU A 5 25.21 3.57 -5.00
C LEU A 5 25.18 2.15 -4.42
N ALA A 6 25.94 1.95 -3.36
CA ALA A 6 26.02 0.66 -2.67
C ALA A 6 24.60 0.20 -2.26
N ASP A 7 24.29 -1.06 -2.50
CA ASP A 7 23.06 -1.69 -2.02
C ASP A 7 22.99 -1.58 -0.50
N LEU A 8 21.87 -1.07 0.00
CA LEU A 8 21.64 -0.91 1.43
C LEU A 8 20.85 -2.10 1.96
N LYS A 9 21.32 -2.70 3.04
CA LYS A 9 20.60 -3.78 3.73
C LYS A 9 19.79 -3.25 4.91
N LEU A 10 18.54 -3.67 4.98
CA LEU A 10 17.63 -3.39 6.09
C LEU A 10 17.25 -4.70 6.78
N THR A 11 17.24 -4.71 8.10
CA THR A 11 16.74 -5.83 8.89
C THR A 11 15.52 -5.40 9.68
N VAL A 12 14.42 -6.10 9.52
CA VAL A 12 13.19 -5.90 10.30
C VAL A 12 13.09 -7.01 11.35
N GLN A 13 12.82 -6.62 12.58
CA GLN A 13 12.58 -7.55 13.68
C GLN A 13 11.09 -7.54 14.05
N ALA A 14 10.46 -8.72 14.11
CA ALA A 14 9.05 -8.85 14.48
C ALA A 14 8.77 -8.43 15.93
N GLY A 15 9.76 -8.58 16.84
CA GLY A 15 9.54 -8.49 18.28
C GLY A 15 8.67 -9.66 18.79
N PRO A 16 8.07 -9.57 19.99
CA PRO A 16 7.41 -10.69 20.67
C PRO A 16 6.08 -11.13 20.04
N HIS A 17 5.65 -10.51 18.95
CA HIS A 17 4.38 -10.80 18.28
C HIS A 17 4.58 -11.05 16.80
N GLY A 18 3.87 -12.02 16.23
CA GLY A 18 3.80 -12.20 14.78
C GLY A 18 3.21 -10.98 14.08
N ARG A 19 3.63 -10.76 12.84
CA ARG A 19 3.18 -9.64 12.00
C ARG A 19 2.51 -10.18 10.76
N VAL A 20 1.30 -9.71 10.48
CA VAL A 20 0.54 -10.08 9.28
C VAL A 20 0.03 -8.80 8.66
N TYR A 21 0.28 -8.61 7.36
CA TYR A 21 -0.03 -7.39 6.61
C TYR A 21 0.40 -6.11 7.34
N CYS A 22 1.61 -6.15 7.90
CA CYS A 22 2.11 -5.08 8.75
C CYS A 22 2.83 -4.03 7.91
N PRO A 23 2.33 -2.77 7.85
CA PRO A 23 3.05 -1.70 7.20
C PRO A 23 4.28 -1.32 8.02
N VAL A 24 5.40 -1.19 7.34
CA VAL A 24 6.67 -0.74 7.93
C VAL A 24 7.27 0.38 7.09
N SER A 25 8.02 1.24 7.71
CA SER A 25 8.78 2.28 7.00
C SER A 25 10.05 2.64 7.76
N THR A 26 11.04 3.10 7.01
CA THR A 26 12.27 3.66 7.55
C THR A 26 12.74 4.82 6.68
N VAL A 27 13.53 5.71 7.24
CA VAL A 27 14.25 6.74 6.48
C VAL A 27 15.70 6.29 6.36
N VAL A 28 16.21 6.28 5.14
CA VAL A 28 17.59 5.91 4.83
C VAL A 28 18.32 7.11 4.26
N GLU A 29 19.62 7.19 4.53
CA GLU A 29 20.47 8.18 3.88
C GLU A 29 20.57 7.85 2.39
N ALA A 30 20.27 8.83 1.54
CA ALA A 30 20.33 8.69 0.10
C ALA A 30 20.70 10.02 -0.55
N PRO A 31 21.46 10.01 -1.67
CA PRO A 31 21.82 11.23 -2.39
C PRO A 31 20.60 12.08 -2.72
N ALA A 32 20.74 13.40 -2.71
CA ALA A 32 19.64 14.33 -2.94
C ALA A 32 18.94 14.16 -4.31
N SER A 33 19.64 13.59 -5.28
CA SER A 33 19.12 13.29 -6.61
C SER A 33 18.29 12.02 -6.70
N VAL A 34 18.24 11.22 -5.63
CA VAL A 34 17.49 9.94 -5.59
C VAL A 34 16.14 10.16 -4.96
N ASP A 35 15.07 9.84 -5.67
CA ASP A 35 13.67 9.95 -5.24
C ASP A 35 12.92 8.62 -5.33
N SER A 36 13.59 7.56 -5.79
CA SER A 36 13.00 6.22 -5.97
C SER A 36 13.93 5.14 -5.46
N ALA A 37 13.35 3.98 -5.13
CA ALA A 37 14.08 2.80 -4.71
C ALA A 37 13.28 1.55 -5.05
N SER A 38 13.97 0.43 -5.23
CA SER A 38 13.40 -0.91 -5.27
C SER A 38 13.84 -1.71 -4.03
N LEU A 39 13.03 -2.69 -3.66
CA LEU A 39 13.24 -3.51 -2.47
C LEU A 39 13.17 -4.98 -2.85
N LYS A 40 14.12 -5.78 -2.38
CA LYS A 40 14.10 -7.24 -2.49
C LYS A 40 14.17 -7.89 -1.12
N ASP A 41 13.50 -9.03 -0.97
CA ASP A 41 13.65 -9.86 0.22
C ASP A 41 14.93 -10.71 0.17
N SER A 42 15.20 -11.44 1.23
CA SER A 42 16.39 -12.30 1.36
C SER A 42 16.45 -13.45 0.32
N SER A 43 15.35 -13.75 -0.37
CA SER A 43 15.30 -14.71 -1.47
C SER A 43 15.62 -14.09 -2.82
N GLY A 44 15.75 -12.75 -2.89
CA GLY A 44 15.92 -11.98 -4.11
C GLY A 44 14.62 -11.65 -4.84
N LYS A 45 13.46 -11.93 -4.23
CA LYS A 45 12.15 -11.59 -4.76
C LYS A 45 11.87 -10.09 -4.59
N ASP A 46 11.32 -9.46 -5.61
CA ASP A 46 10.90 -8.07 -5.54
C ASP A 46 9.74 -7.89 -4.54
N VAL A 47 9.87 -6.88 -3.68
CA VAL A 47 8.88 -6.46 -2.70
C VAL A 47 8.33 -5.11 -3.10
N ALA A 48 7.02 -5.00 -3.25
CA ALA A 48 6.37 -3.73 -3.55
C ALA A 48 6.68 -2.72 -2.44
N CYS A 49 7.24 -1.58 -2.80
CA CYS A 49 7.58 -0.51 -1.86
C CYS A 49 7.27 0.86 -2.46
N GLN A 50 7.14 1.84 -1.59
CA GLN A 50 7.05 3.25 -1.95
C GLN A 50 8.29 3.96 -1.42
N ALA A 51 8.86 4.83 -2.25
CA ALA A 51 9.94 5.73 -1.85
C ALA A 51 9.44 7.17 -1.90
N ARG A 52 9.79 7.96 -0.91
CA ARG A 52 9.44 9.37 -0.82
C ARG A 52 10.59 10.17 -0.24
N ARG A 53 11.00 11.24 -0.93
CA ARG A 53 12.00 12.16 -0.42
C ARG A 53 11.48 12.93 0.79
N GLU A 54 12.29 12.98 1.85
CA GLU A 54 12.10 13.78 3.05
C GLU A 54 13.33 14.65 3.30
N GLU A 55 13.26 15.56 4.25
CA GLU A 55 14.41 16.44 4.58
C GLU A 55 15.63 15.65 5.02
N ASP A 56 15.43 14.57 5.77
CA ASP A 56 16.47 13.76 6.39
C ASP A 56 16.92 12.57 5.52
N GLY A 57 16.35 12.37 4.32
CA GLY A 57 16.71 11.25 3.47
C GLY A 57 15.58 10.74 2.58
N LEU A 58 15.61 9.46 2.27
CA LEU A 58 14.58 8.78 1.50
C LEU A 58 13.77 7.85 2.42
N ARG A 59 12.49 8.13 2.59
CA ARG A 59 11.59 7.21 3.28
C ARG A 59 11.20 6.08 2.36
N ILE A 60 11.41 4.85 2.81
CA ILE A 60 10.98 3.63 2.14
C ILE A 60 9.89 2.99 2.98
N SER A 61 8.76 2.64 2.37
CA SER A 61 7.61 2.03 3.03
C SER A 61 7.16 0.79 2.27
N TRP A 62 6.87 -0.30 2.97
CA TRP A 62 6.37 -1.55 2.40
C TRP A 62 5.47 -2.29 3.39
N ILE A 63 4.88 -3.39 2.94
CA ILE A 63 4.04 -4.25 3.78
C ILE A 63 4.76 -5.59 3.98
N ILE A 64 4.82 -6.04 5.22
CA ILE A 64 5.23 -7.39 5.58
C ILE A 64 3.99 -8.27 5.52
N ASP A 65 3.97 -9.26 4.63
CA ASP A 65 2.83 -10.16 4.45
C ASP A 65 2.64 -11.07 5.67
N ASP A 66 3.71 -11.72 6.10
CA ASP A 66 3.72 -12.59 7.28
C ASP A 66 5.14 -12.68 7.87
N MET A 67 5.24 -12.59 9.19
CA MET A 67 6.48 -12.74 9.93
C MET A 67 6.18 -13.32 11.31
N ALA A 68 6.85 -14.42 11.65
CA ALA A 68 6.67 -15.06 12.96
C ALA A 68 7.17 -14.18 14.11
N ALA A 69 6.61 -14.36 15.30
CA ALA A 69 7.14 -13.73 16.52
C ALA A 69 8.61 -14.06 16.73
N ASP A 70 9.37 -13.12 17.28
CA ASP A 70 10.80 -13.21 17.58
C ASP A 70 11.71 -13.54 16.39
N SER A 71 11.18 -13.40 15.14
CA SER A 71 11.96 -13.58 13.92
C SER A 71 12.45 -12.25 13.35
N SER A 72 13.35 -12.34 12.36
CA SER A 72 13.81 -11.20 11.57
C SER A 72 13.77 -11.51 10.07
N SER A 73 13.63 -10.47 9.26
CA SER A 73 13.71 -10.54 7.80
C SER A 73 14.64 -9.47 7.28
N ASP A 74 15.48 -9.85 6.34
CA ASP A 74 16.43 -8.95 5.67
C ASP A 74 15.89 -8.52 4.31
N TYR A 75 16.16 -7.28 3.98
CA TYR A 75 15.78 -6.65 2.71
C TYR A 75 16.98 -5.93 2.12
N GLU A 76 17.07 -5.93 0.81
CA GLU A 76 18.06 -5.20 0.04
C GLU A 76 17.39 -4.05 -0.70
N VAL A 77 17.92 -2.85 -0.51
CA VAL A 77 17.45 -1.61 -1.16
C VAL A 77 18.41 -1.24 -2.26
N THR A 78 17.88 -1.08 -3.47
CA THR A 78 18.63 -0.49 -4.60
C THR A 78 17.99 0.86 -4.92
N PHE A 79 18.81 1.92 -4.92
CA PHE A 79 18.36 3.27 -5.24
C PHE A 79 18.16 3.46 -6.74
N GLY A 80 17.15 4.26 -7.13
CA GLY A 80 16.87 4.62 -8.51
C GLY A 80 16.13 3.56 -9.32
N GLY A 81 15.61 2.52 -8.70
CA GLY A 81 14.73 1.51 -9.34
C GLY A 81 13.28 1.98 -9.41
N GLY A 82 12.49 1.39 -10.30
CA GLY A 82 11.03 1.52 -10.25
C GLY A 82 10.49 0.70 -9.08
N GLY A 83 9.68 1.31 -8.21
CA GLY A 83 8.84 0.55 -7.29
C GLY A 83 7.91 -0.37 -8.09
N GLY A 84 7.51 -1.50 -7.50
CA GLY A 84 6.53 -2.41 -8.13
C GLY A 84 5.22 -1.68 -8.49
N GLU A 85 4.29 -2.40 -9.09
CA GLU A 85 2.95 -1.88 -9.37
C GLU A 85 2.33 -1.36 -8.06
N GLY A 86 2.30 -0.04 -7.93
CA GLY A 86 1.79 0.65 -6.76
C GLY A 86 0.28 0.82 -6.81
N VAL A 87 -0.19 1.97 -6.35
CA VAL A 87 -1.58 2.39 -6.49
C VAL A 87 -1.80 2.99 -7.87
N ALA A 88 -2.78 2.46 -8.61
CA ALA A 88 -3.24 3.02 -9.86
C ALA A 88 -4.64 3.63 -9.68
N LEU A 89 -4.86 4.78 -10.31
CA LEU A 89 -6.13 5.49 -10.32
C LEU A 89 -6.68 5.54 -11.74
N THR A 90 -7.93 5.13 -11.92
CA THR A 90 -8.65 5.23 -13.20
C THR A 90 -9.87 6.11 -13.01
N GLU A 91 -9.84 7.31 -13.60
CA GLU A 91 -10.97 8.24 -13.56
C GLU A 91 -12.08 7.77 -14.49
N LYS A 92 -13.32 7.81 -14.00
CA LYS A 92 -14.57 7.60 -14.71
C LYS A 92 -15.48 8.80 -14.47
N THR A 93 -16.68 8.81 -15.06
CA THR A 93 -17.59 9.97 -15.03
C THR A 93 -17.93 10.41 -13.61
N ASP A 94 -18.28 9.48 -12.73
CA ASP A 94 -18.80 9.75 -11.39
C ASP A 94 -18.03 8.97 -10.28
N GLU A 95 -16.89 8.43 -10.63
CA GLU A 95 -16.03 7.68 -9.69
C GLU A 95 -14.57 7.66 -10.13
N VAL A 96 -13.70 7.38 -9.18
CA VAL A 96 -12.31 6.99 -9.41
C VAL A 96 -12.13 5.56 -8.92
N GLU A 97 -11.75 4.66 -9.82
CA GLU A 97 -11.34 3.31 -9.46
C GLU A 97 -9.90 3.31 -8.94
N VAL A 98 -9.69 2.65 -7.83
CA VAL A 98 -8.39 2.49 -7.19
C VAL A 98 -7.97 1.04 -7.23
N SER A 99 -6.82 0.76 -7.81
CA SER A 99 -6.20 -0.57 -7.84
C SER A 99 -4.86 -0.54 -7.10
N ILE A 100 -4.52 -1.64 -6.45
CA ILE A 100 -3.24 -1.85 -5.77
C ILE A 100 -2.58 -3.10 -6.37
N GLY A 101 -1.37 -2.97 -6.92
CA GLY A 101 -0.69 -4.08 -7.58
C GLY A 101 -1.52 -4.70 -8.71
N GLY A 102 -2.25 -3.89 -9.48
CA GLY A 102 -3.14 -4.33 -10.56
C GLY A 102 -4.46 -4.95 -10.08
N THR A 103 -4.69 -5.09 -8.77
CA THR A 103 -5.93 -5.65 -8.21
C THR A 103 -6.85 -4.53 -7.74
N HIS A 104 -8.14 -4.61 -8.09
CA HIS A 104 -9.14 -3.64 -7.65
C HIS A 104 -9.21 -3.60 -6.11
N PHE A 105 -9.14 -2.39 -5.56
CA PHE A 105 -9.20 -2.14 -4.12
C PHE A 105 -10.49 -1.43 -3.72
N THR A 106 -10.85 -0.33 -4.39
CA THR A 106 -12.06 0.44 -4.08
C THR A 106 -12.42 1.38 -5.22
N ASN A 107 -13.66 1.89 -5.20
CA ASN A 107 -14.07 3.03 -6.00
C ASN A 107 -14.36 4.22 -5.08
N TYR A 108 -13.76 5.37 -5.35
CA TYR A 108 -14.20 6.64 -4.78
C TYR A 108 -15.34 7.19 -5.65
N ARG A 109 -16.55 7.07 -5.17
CA ARG A 109 -17.79 7.44 -5.86
C ARG A 109 -18.24 8.82 -5.41
N TYR A 110 -18.48 9.73 -6.36
CA TYR A 110 -18.88 11.12 -6.10
C TYR A 110 -20.01 11.61 -7.02
N GLY A 111 -20.73 10.69 -7.65
CA GLY A 111 -21.87 11.01 -8.52
C GLY A 111 -22.94 11.82 -7.79
N THR A 112 -23.68 12.65 -8.56
CA THR A 112 -24.71 13.54 -8.02
C THR A 112 -25.96 12.81 -7.52
N ASP A 113 -26.08 11.52 -7.78
CA ASP A 113 -27.09 10.60 -7.26
C ASP A 113 -26.80 10.18 -5.81
N LEU A 114 -25.56 10.43 -5.34
CA LEU A 114 -25.14 10.14 -3.98
C LEU A 114 -25.38 11.32 -3.05
N ILE A 115 -25.82 11.04 -1.81
CA ILE A 115 -25.99 12.08 -0.79
C ILE A 115 -24.62 12.68 -0.38
N ARG A 116 -23.56 11.86 -0.45
CA ARG A 116 -22.18 12.26 -0.18
C ARG A 116 -21.21 11.31 -0.90
N PRO A 117 -19.99 11.77 -1.19
CA PRO A 117 -18.96 10.88 -1.70
C PRO A 117 -18.67 9.74 -0.73
N GLN A 118 -18.33 8.57 -1.29
CA GLN A 118 -18.05 7.36 -0.52
C GLN A 118 -17.00 6.48 -1.20
N LEU A 119 -16.34 5.64 -0.39
CA LEU A 119 -15.50 4.56 -0.87
C LEU A 119 -16.31 3.26 -0.82
N HIS A 120 -16.60 2.65 -2.00
CA HIS A 120 -17.33 1.40 -2.06
C HIS A 120 -17.12 0.66 -3.40
N PRO A 121 -16.93 -0.69 -3.38
CA PRO A 121 -16.59 -1.48 -2.20
C PRO A 121 -15.18 -1.15 -1.69
N VAL A 122 -14.87 -1.42 -0.44
CA VAL A 122 -13.49 -1.51 0.03
C VAL A 122 -13.17 -2.99 0.17
N ILE A 123 -12.18 -3.46 -0.58
CA ILE A 123 -11.78 -4.87 -0.61
C ILE A 123 -10.70 -5.12 0.44
N GLY A 124 -10.94 -6.08 1.32
CA GLY A 124 -9.99 -6.51 2.32
C GLY A 124 -8.84 -7.36 1.73
N PRO A 125 -7.82 -7.67 2.53
CA PRO A 125 -6.62 -8.37 2.05
C PRO A 125 -6.89 -9.81 1.56
N HIS A 126 -8.02 -10.39 1.91
CA HIS A 126 -8.43 -11.72 1.46
C HIS A 126 -9.40 -11.69 0.26
N GLY A 127 -9.66 -10.50 -0.32
CA GLY A 127 -10.54 -10.33 -1.47
C GLY A 127 -12.01 -10.11 -1.12
N ASP A 128 -12.38 -10.15 0.15
CA ASP A 128 -13.75 -9.92 0.59
C ASP A 128 -14.03 -8.42 0.80
N PRO A 129 -15.23 -7.92 0.40
CA PRO A 129 -15.60 -6.54 0.68
C PRO A 129 -15.86 -6.35 2.18
N VAL A 130 -15.26 -5.31 2.76
CA VAL A 130 -15.44 -4.93 4.17
C VAL A 130 -16.47 -3.80 4.35
N THR A 131 -16.94 -3.23 3.25
CA THR A 131 -18.03 -2.25 3.22
C THR A 131 -19.26 -2.87 2.56
N ARG A 132 -20.43 -2.44 2.99
CA ARG A 132 -21.69 -2.83 2.38
C ARG A 132 -22.18 -1.78 1.37
N GLU A 133 -23.01 -2.20 0.42
CA GLU A 133 -23.71 -1.30 -0.50
C GLU A 133 -24.66 -0.38 0.26
N LEU A 134 -24.90 0.82 -0.26
CA LEU A 134 -25.97 1.68 0.24
C LEU A 134 -27.31 0.95 0.11
N ALA A 135 -28.06 0.89 1.19
CA ALA A 135 -29.43 0.39 1.16
C ALA A 135 -30.30 1.32 0.32
N VAL A 136 -30.61 0.90 -0.90
CA VAL A 136 -31.48 1.66 -1.83
C VAL A 136 -32.94 1.35 -1.54
N LYS A 137 -33.25 0.21 -0.91
CA LYS A 137 -34.60 -0.24 -0.56
C LYS A 137 -34.62 -0.76 0.87
N ASP A 138 -35.69 -0.44 1.58
CA ASP A 138 -36.00 -1.06 2.87
C ASP A 138 -36.55 -2.48 2.61
N ASP A 139 -35.63 -3.44 2.46
CA ASP A 139 -35.94 -4.86 2.29
C ASP A 139 -35.89 -5.65 3.62
N GLY A 140 -35.75 -4.93 4.73
CA GLY A 140 -35.64 -5.51 6.09
C GLY A 140 -34.27 -6.14 6.39
N LYS A 141 -33.33 -6.11 5.44
CA LYS A 141 -31.99 -6.68 5.61
C LYS A 141 -30.95 -5.65 6.02
N ASP A 142 -31.19 -4.40 5.71
CA ASP A 142 -30.31 -3.29 5.99
C ASP A 142 -31.03 -2.11 6.62
N HIS A 143 -30.28 -1.30 7.36
CA HIS A 143 -30.82 -0.08 7.98
C HIS A 143 -30.73 1.08 6.99
N PRO A 144 -31.85 1.55 6.39
CA PRO A 144 -31.83 2.58 5.34
C PRO A 144 -31.31 3.95 5.81
N HIS A 145 -31.19 4.15 7.13
CA HIS A 145 -30.63 5.36 7.73
C HIS A 145 -29.09 5.32 7.89
N HIS A 146 -28.48 4.14 7.73
CA HIS A 146 -27.03 4.00 7.72
C HIS A 146 -26.53 4.21 6.27
N ARG A 147 -26.49 5.47 5.84
CA ARG A 147 -26.10 5.84 4.47
C ARG A 147 -24.63 6.18 4.40
N SER A 148 -23.77 5.23 4.58
CA SER A 148 -22.33 5.15 4.29
C SER A 148 -21.63 4.22 5.21
#